data_6f339554a03f78fdb595aff73250a8f0
#
_entry.id   6f339554a03f78fdb595aff73250a8f0
#
_cell.length_a   1.000
_cell.length_b   1.000
_cell.length_c   1.000
_cell.angle_alpha   90.00
_cell.angle_beta   90.00
_cell.angle_gamma   90.00
#
_symmetry.space_group_name_H-M   'P 1'
#
loop_
_entity.id
_entity.type
_entity.pdbx_description
1 polymer ?
#
loop_
_entity_poly.entity_id
_entity_poly.type
_entity_poly.pdbx_seq_one_letter_code
_entity_poly.pdbx_strand_id
1 'polypeptide(L)'
;MASRLTGKKALVYGGGTGIGLACAEAMAREGAAVFVSGRREAVLREAASRLSAHGKADFAAGDATIAADVQRVTETAAHFMGGIDTILISAGAGGRTPIFDTPVEEFQRIVDHSLLPAFLGMRFGAEHLLAAGKASVIVISSMYGLVGQKERAGYCAGKHGVIGLVKSAALDFADKGVRVNAICPGFVETDLALQVLKQEADPEAVLEAKRRMHPIPRGGKLEEMGEMAVYLASDLAAFVTGQAIAIDGGYSTR
;
A
#
# COMPACT_ATOMS: atom_id res chain seq x y z
N MET A 1 11.20 -24.55 -4.21
CA MET A 1 9.86 -24.28 -4.74
C MET A 1 10.01 -23.24 -5.84
N ALA A 2 9.21 -23.29 -6.90
CA ALA A 2 9.24 -22.22 -7.91
C ALA A 2 8.79 -20.90 -7.28
N SER A 3 9.45 -19.78 -7.63
CA SER A 3 9.07 -18.45 -7.14
C SER A 3 7.66 -18.08 -7.62
N ARG A 4 6.82 -17.64 -6.71
CA ARG A 4 5.36 -17.39 -6.94
C ARG A 4 5.07 -16.26 -7.93
N LEU A 5 6.01 -15.34 -8.15
CA LEU A 5 5.87 -14.15 -8.98
C LEU A 5 6.89 -14.08 -10.14
N THR A 6 7.43 -15.23 -10.56
CA THR A 6 8.36 -15.29 -11.70
C THR A 6 7.70 -14.66 -12.94
N GLY A 7 8.37 -13.66 -13.53
CA GLY A 7 7.90 -12.95 -14.71
C GLY A 7 6.86 -11.85 -14.46
N LYS A 8 6.39 -11.67 -13.23
CA LYS A 8 5.50 -10.54 -12.85
C LYS A 8 6.28 -9.21 -12.83
N LYS A 9 5.55 -8.12 -13.06
CA LYS A 9 6.07 -6.76 -13.23
C LYS A 9 5.33 -5.82 -12.30
N ALA A 10 5.92 -5.54 -11.12
CA ALA A 10 5.26 -4.84 -10.03
C ALA A 10 5.73 -3.38 -9.91
N LEU A 11 4.79 -2.44 -10.05
CA LEU A 11 4.98 -1.03 -9.71
C LEU A 11 4.46 -0.78 -8.28
N VAL A 12 5.31 -0.21 -7.42
CA VAL A 12 4.99 0.04 -6.01
C VAL A 12 5.06 1.54 -5.70
N TYR A 13 3.92 2.20 -5.60
CA TYR A 13 3.82 3.57 -5.10
C TYR A 13 3.96 3.60 -3.58
N GLY A 14 4.85 4.45 -3.06
CA GLY A 14 5.22 4.45 -1.64
C GLY A 14 6.18 3.30 -1.28
N GLY A 15 6.94 2.79 -2.25
CA GLY A 15 7.83 1.64 -2.12
C GLY A 15 9.20 1.92 -1.48
N GLY A 16 9.47 3.15 -1.02
CA GLY A 16 10.77 3.51 -0.48
C GLY A 16 10.99 3.11 0.99
N THR A 17 9.93 2.92 1.77
CA THR A 17 10.02 2.61 3.22
C THR A 17 8.82 1.81 3.72
N GLY A 18 8.93 1.28 4.93
CA GLY A 18 7.82 0.68 5.67
C GLY A 18 7.10 -0.45 4.92
N ILE A 19 5.77 -0.45 4.96
CA ILE A 19 4.94 -1.51 4.36
C ILE A 19 5.17 -1.62 2.85
N GLY A 20 5.25 -0.47 2.14
CA GLY A 20 5.46 -0.49 0.69
C GLY A 20 6.79 -1.13 0.29
N LEU A 21 7.88 -0.80 0.99
CA LEU A 21 9.19 -1.41 0.76
C LEU A 21 9.17 -2.90 1.09
N ALA A 22 8.57 -3.29 2.22
CA ALA A 22 8.49 -4.69 2.61
C ALA A 22 7.71 -5.55 1.60
N CYS A 23 6.61 -5.00 1.05
CA CYS A 23 5.87 -5.65 -0.03
C CYS A 23 6.72 -5.76 -1.31
N ALA A 24 7.45 -4.68 -1.67
CA ALA A 24 8.36 -4.69 -2.82
C ALA A 24 9.46 -5.75 -2.68
N GLU A 25 10.08 -5.84 -1.49
CA GLU A 25 11.11 -6.85 -1.19
C GLU A 25 10.56 -8.28 -1.24
N ALA A 26 9.37 -8.50 -0.69
CA ALA A 26 8.73 -9.81 -0.76
C ALA A 26 8.43 -10.21 -2.22
N MET A 27 7.91 -9.28 -3.04
CA MET A 27 7.67 -9.53 -4.46
C MET A 27 8.96 -9.80 -5.23
N ALA A 28 10.05 -9.04 -4.97
CA ALA A 28 11.34 -9.25 -5.61
C ALA A 28 11.94 -10.61 -5.26
N ARG A 29 11.89 -11.02 -3.99
CA ARG A 29 12.33 -12.36 -3.53
C ARG A 29 11.56 -13.49 -4.21
N GLU A 30 10.32 -13.26 -4.59
CA GLU A 30 9.48 -14.22 -5.32
C GLU A 30 9.59 -14.10 -6.85
N GLY A 31 10.59 -13.38 -7.34
CA GLY A 31 10.97 -13.36 -8.76
C GLY A 31 10.28 -12.30 -9.61
N ALA A 32 9.57 -11.33 -9.02
CA ALA A 32 9.01 -10.20 -9.76
C ALA A 32 10.11 -9.20 -10.16
N ALA A 33 9.99 -8.60 -11.33
CA ALA A 33 10.63 -7.30 -11.60
C ALA A 33 9.87 -6.22 -10.82
N VAL A 34 10.59 -5.36 -10.10
CA VAL A 34 9.98 -4.37 -9.21
C VAL A 34 10.43 -2.96 -9.55
N PHE A 35 9.48 -2.05 -9.65
CA PHE A 35 9.75 -0.62 -9.80
C PHE A 35 9.13 0.15 -8.63
N VAL A 36 9.94 0.93 -7.89
CA VAL A 36 9.44 1.66 -6.71
C VAL A 36 9.35 3.15 -6.95
N SER A 37 8.34 3.80 -6.38
CA SER A 37 8.18 5.25 -6.46
C SER A 37 7.81 5.87 -5.11
N GLY A 38 8.13 7.15 -4.98
CA GLY A 38 7.89 7.99 -3.82
C GLY A 38 8.55 9.35 -4.00
N ARG A 39 8.48 10.23 -3.00
CA ARG A 39 8.94 11.62 -3.11
C ARG A 39 10.45 11.79 -2.91
N ARG A 40 11.11 10.93 -2.15
CA ARG A 40 12.49 11.09 -1.70
C ARG A 40 13.44 10.22 -2.53
N GLU A 41 14.13 10.83 -3.49
CA GLU A 41 14.98 10.12 -4.45
C GLU A 41 16.09 9.30 -3.77
N ALA A 42 16.79 9.84 -2.77
CA ALA A 42 17.86 9.13 -2.07
C ALA A 42 17.36 7.84 -1.40
N VAL A 43 16.17 7.89 -0.78
CA VAL A 43 15.53 6.73 -0.15
C VAL A 43 15.12 5.68 -1.18
N LEU A 44 14.63 6.11 -2.33
CA LEU A 44 14.25 5.20 -3.42
C LEU A 44 15.47 4.53 -4.04
N ARG A 45 16.57 5.25 -4.18
CA ARG A 45 17.84 4.72 -4.70
C ARG A 45 18.37 3.60 -3.79
N GLU A 46 18.31 3.79 -2.47
CA GLU A 46 18.66 2.75 -1.51
C GLU A 46 17.71 1.54 -1.60
N ALA A 47 16.40 1.80 -1.65
CA ALA A 47 15.39 0.75 -1.81
C ALA A 47 15.64 -0.07 -3.10
N ALA A 48 15.82 0.59 -4.24
CA ALA A 48 16.10 -0.09 -5.51
C ALA A 48 17.40 -0.91 -5.48
N SER A 49 18.44 -0.39 -4.82
CA SER A 49 19.71 -1.15 -4.62
C SER A 49 19.47 -2.44 -3.83
N ARG A 50 18.67 -2.39 -2.75
CA ARG A 50 18.31 -3.60 -1.97
C ARG A 50 17.49 -4.58 -2.81
N LEU A 51 16.52 -4.09 -3.56
CA LEU A 51 15.67 -4.90 -4.43
C LEU A 51 16.46 -5.58 -5.55
N SER A 52 17.47 -4.91 -6.09
CA SER A 52 18.34 -5.42 -7.17
C SER A 52 19.15 -6.66 -6.78
N ALA A 53 19.33 -6.91 -5.47
CA ALA A 53 19.92 -8.16 -4.99
C ALA A 53 19.05 -9.40 -5.26
N HIS A 54 17.76 -9.22 -5.57
CA HIS A 54 16.80 -10.29 -5.82
C HIS A 54 16.35 -10.37 -7.28
N GLY A 55 16.61 -9.36 -8.10
CA GLY A 55 16.19 -9.33 -9.50
C GLY A 55 16.20 -7.96 -10.12
N LYS A 56 15.46 -7.80 -11.22
CA LYS A 56 15.36 -6.54 -11.93
C LYS A 56 14.58 -5.50 -11.10
N ALA A 57 15.25 -4.41 -10.71
CA ALA A 57 14.63 -3.34 -9.93
C ALA A 57 15.16 -1.96 -10.33
N ASP A 58 14.30 -0.94 -10.27
CA ASP A 58 14.64 0.47 -10.47
C ASP A 58 13.60 1.37 -9.79
N PHE A 59 13.74 2.68 -9.91
CA PHE A 59 12.88 3.65 -9.26
C PHE A 59 12.67 4.93 -10.07
N ALA A 60 11.62 5.67 -9.74
CA ALA A 60 11.46 7.07 -10.11
C ALA A 60 10.83 7.88 -8.97
N ALA A 61 11.37 9.09 -8.74
CA ALA A 61 10.77 10.03 -7.80
C ALA A 61 9.47 10.61 -8.37
N GLY A 62 8.44 10.75 -7.52
CA GLY A 62 7.16 11.37 -7.87
C GLY A 62 6.23 11.41 -6.67
N ASP A 63 5.32 12.38 -6.68
CA ASP A 63 4.24 12.48 -5.68
C ASP A 63 3.00 11.76 -6.19
N ALA A 64 2.58 10.73 -5.48
CA ALA A 64 1.41 9.91 -5.85
C ALA A 64 0.07 10.66 -5.76
N THR A 65 0.04 11.90 -5.23
CA THR A 65 -1.12 12.78 -5.25
C THR A 65 -1.16 13.70 -6.47
N ILE A 66 -0.11 13.72 -7.28
CA ILE A 66 0.01 14.59 -8.47
C ILE A 66 -0.15 13.74 -9.73
N ALA A 67 -1.21 14.00 -10.50
CA ALA A 67 -1.57 13.23 -11.69
C ALA A 67 -0.42 13.11 -12.73
N ALA A 68 0.26 14.22 -13.01
CA ALA A 68 1.39 14.24 -13.96
C ALA A 68 2.57 13.39 -13.49
N ASP A 69 2.86 13.36 -12.17
CA ASP A 69 3.91 12.53 -11.60
C ASP A 69 3.54 11.05 -11.68
N VAL A 70 2.29 10.70 -11.33
CA VAL A 70 1.81 9.32 -11.41
C VAL A 70 1.86 8.81 -12.85
N GLN A 71 1.42 9.60 -13.83
CA GLN A 71 1.51 9.24 -15.24
C GLN A 71 2.95 9.00 -15.67
N ARG A 72 3.86 9.96 -15.43
CA ARG A 72 5.27 9.84 -15.77
C ARG A 72 5.94 8.62 -15.12
N VAL A 73 5.68 8.39 -13.83
CA VAL A 73 6.21 7.23 -13.10
C VAL A 73 5.69 5.92 -13.70
N THR A 74 4.39 5.84 -14.02
CA THR A 74 3.80 4.64 -14.64
C THR A 74 4.48 4.31 -15.97
N GLU A 75 4.62 5.31 -16.86
CA GLU A 75 5.26 5.12 -18.17
C GLU A 75 6.73 4.71 -18.04
N THR A 76 7.47 5.35 -17.10
CA THR A 76 8.87 4.99 -16.83
C THR A 76 8.99 3.55 -16.34
N ALA A 77 8.12 3.14 -15.42
CA ALA A 77 8.08 1.78 -14.89
C ALA A 77 7.74 0.75 -15.97
N ALA A 78 6.73 1.06 -16.79
CA ALA A 78 6.30 0.20 -17.90
C ALA A 78 7.42 0.03 -18.95
N HIS A 79 8.11 1.11 -19.30
CA HIS A 79 9.26 1.04 -20.22
C HIS A 79 10.39 0.19 -19.63
N PHE A 80 10.75 0.43 -18.37
CA PHE A 80 11.81 -0.35 -17.69
C PHE A 80 11.49 -1.84 -17.62
N MET A 81 10.27 -2.21 -17.19
CA MET A 81 9.88 -3.61 -16.99
C MET A 81 9.36 -4.30 -18.26
N GLY A 82 9.04 -3.54 -19.32
CA GLY A 82 8.35 -4.06 -20.51
C GLY A 82 6.87 -4.33 -20.27
N GLY A 83 6.18 -3.46 -19.52
CA GLY A 83 4.77 -3.52 -19.11
C GLY A 83 4.60 -3.55 -17.59
N ILE A 84 3.35 -3.57 -17.14
CA ILE A 84 2.97 -3.66 -15.71
C ILE A 84 1.78 -4.62 -15.60
N ASP A 85 1.86 -5.60 -14.72
CA ASP A 85 0.77 -6.52 -14.37
C ASP A 85 0.36 -6.44 -12.89
N THR A 86 1.17 -5.80 -12.08
CA THR A 86 0.90 -5.64 -10.65
C THR A 86 1.14 -4.20 -10.23
N ILE A 87 0.18 -3.59 -9.55
CA ILE A 87 0.34 -2.26 -8.94
C ILE A 87 0.03 -2.36 -7.44
N LEU A 88 0.98 -1.95 -6.61
CA LEU A 88 0.76 -1.79 -5.17
C LEU A 88 0.82 -0.32 -4.79
N ILE A 89 -0.20 0.17 -4.09
CA ILE A 89 -0.30 1.56 -3.63
C ILE A 89 -0.23 1.58 -2.11
N SER A 90 0.90 2.06 -1.57
CA SER A 90 1.17 2.21 -0.13
C SER A 90 1.39 3.67 0.28
N ALA A 91 1.09 4.61 -0.61
CA ALA A 91 1.15 6.03 -0.30
C ALA A 91 -0.04 6.44 0.58
N GLY A 92 0.20 7.34 1.52
CA GLY A 92 -0.84 7.86 2.40
C GLY A 92 -0.28 8.80 3.47
N ALA A 93 -1.17 9.54 4.12
CA ALA A 93 -0.84 10.37 5.28
C ALA A 93 -1.85 10.16 6.39
N GLY A 94 -1.37 10.26 7.63
CA GLY A 94 -2.21 10.25 8.83
C GLY A 94 -2.44 11.66 9.36
N GLY A 95 -3.32 11.77 10.33
CA GLY A 95 -3.56 12.95 11.17
C GLY A 95 -4.24 12.50 12.45
N ARG A 96 -4.09 13.25 13.54
CA ARG A 96 -4.73 12.98 14.83
C ARG A 96 -5.20 14.28 15.45
N THR A 97 -6.49 14.58 15.26
CA THR A 97 -7.14 15.76 15.79
C THR A 97 -8.62 15.45 16.03
N PRO A 98 -9.22 15.87 17.16
CA PRO A 98 -10.65 15.76 17.37
C PRO A 98 -11.43 16.40 16.22
N ILE A 99 -12.59 15.84 15.85
CA ILE A 99 -13.36 16.30 14.68
C ILE A 99 -13.76 17.78 14.78
N PHE A 100 -14.08 18.25 15.99
CA PHE A 100 -14.50 19.64 16.25
C PHE A 100 -13.33 20.64 16.24
N ASP A 101 -12.06 20.15 16.27
CA ASP A 101 -10.84 20.97 16.20
C ASP A 101 -10.07 20.78 14.89
N THR A 102 -10.53 19.88 14.00
CA THR A 102 -9.84 19.60 12.73
C THR A 102 -10.09 20.71 11.71
N PRO A 103 -9.06 21.45 11.26
CA PRO A 103 -9.21 22.40 10.16
C PRO A 103 -9.71 21.71 8.88
N VAL A 104 -10.53 22.41 8.10
CA VAL A 104 -11.10 21.85 6.85
C VAL A 104 -10.00 21.44 5.87
N GLU A 105 -8.96 22.26 5.74
CA GLU A 105 -7.83 22.03 4.86
C GLU A 105 -7.01 20.80 5.28
N GLU A 106 -6.88 20.57 6.59
CA GLU A 106 -6.20 19.39 7.13
C GLU A 106 -7.02 18.13 6.87
N PHE A 107 -8.34 18.19 7.09
CA PHE A 107 -9.23 17.09 6.74
C PHE A 107 -9.10 16.72 5.26
N GLN A 108 -9.19 17.73 4.37
CA GLN A 108 -9.09 17.53 2.93
C GLN A 108 -7.75 16.97 2.53
N ARG A 109 -6.65 17.51 3.04
CA ARG A 109 -5.30 17.01 2.82
C ARG A 109 -5.15 15.52 3.19
N ILE A 110 -5.70 15.10 4.35
CA ILE A 110 -5.62 13.70 4.80
C ILE A 110 -6.43 12.78 3.88
N VAL A 111 -7.64 13.21 3.48
CA VAL A 111 -8.50 12.45 2.56
C VAL A 111 -7.82 12.32 1.20
N ASP A 112 -7.33 13.41 0.63
CA ASP A 112 -6.66 13.43 -0.67
C ASP A 112 -5.44 12.52 -0.67
N HIS A 113 -4.57 12.61 0.34
CA HIS A 113 -3.39 11.75 0.46
C HIS A 113 -3.73 10.27 0.66
N SER A 114 -4.94 9.94 1.08
CA SER A 114 -5.40 8.56 1.21
C SER A 114 -6.02 8.03 -0.08
N LEU A 115 -6.83 8.84 -0.78
CA LEU A 115 -7.65 8.41 -1.92
C LEU A 115 -6.98 8.63 -3.28
N LEU A 116 -6.40 9.82 -3.51
CA LEU A 116 -5.85 10.16 -4.82
C LEU A 116 -4.77 9.19 -5.30
N PRO A 117 -3.82 8.74 -4.47
CA PRO A 117 -2.82 7.77 -4.92
C PRO A 117 -3.44 6.47 -5.45
N ALA A 118 -4.50 5.99 -4.78
CA ALA A 118 -5.18 4.77 -5.22
C ALA A 118 -5.92 4.98 -6.54
N PHE A 119 -6.67 6.08 -6.67
CA PHE A 119 -7.38 6.41 -7.89
C PHE A 119 -6.41 6.65 -9.07
N LEU A 120 -5.41 7.49 -8.88
CA LEU A 120 -4.47 7.86 -9.94
C LEU A 120 -3.62 6.66 -10.40
N GLY A 121 -3.15 5.83 -9.44
CA GLY A 121 -2.39 4.62 -9.76
C GLY A 121 -3.20 3.63 -10.60
N MET A 122 -4.49 3.43 -10.28
CA MET A 122 -5.40 2.61 -11.12
C MET A 122 -5.71 3.28 -12.45
N ARG A 123 -5.99 4.60 -12.45
CA ARG A 123 -6.36 5.35 -13.67
C ARG A 123 -5.25 5.34 -14.72
N PHE A 124 -4.01 5.66 -14.31
CA PHE A 124 -2.87 5.72 -15.24
C PHE A 124 -2.25 4.34 -15.51
N GLY A 125 -2.41 3.39 -14.57
CA GLY A 125 -1.98 2.01 -14.77
C GLY A 125 -2.93 1.16 -15.62
N ALA A 126 -4.17 1.61 -15.85
CA ALA A 126 -5.24 0.83 -16.47
C ALA A 126 -4.83 0.22 -17.82
N GLU A 127 -4.20 0.99 -18.71
CA GLU A 127 -3.81 0.50 -20.04
C GLU A 127 -2.86 -0.69 -19.94
N HIS A 128 -1.84 -0.60 -19.08
CA HIS A 128 -0.87 -1.68 -18.88
C HIS A 128 -1.48 -2.91 -18.21
N LEU A 129 -2.34 -2.70 -17.20
CA LEU A 129 -3.04 -3.79 -16.52
C LEU A 129 -3.97 -4.54 -17.45
N LEU A 130 -4.72 -3.82 -18.31
CA LEU A 130 -5.60 -4.39 -19.31
C LEU A 130 -4.82 -5.16 -20.38
N ALA A 131 -3.70 -4.61 -20.84
CA ALA A 131 -2.82 -5.27 -21.81
C ALA A 131 -2.18 -6.56 -21.25
N ALA A 132 -1.95 -6.65 -19.94
CA ALA A 132 -1.44 -7.86 -19.31
C ALA A 132 -2.46 -9.00 -19.26
N GLY A 133 -3.77 -8.72 -19.27
CA GLY A 133 -4.86 -9.70 -19.28
C GLY A 133 -5.00 -10.55 -18.00
N LYS A 134 -3.96 -10.61 -17.15
CA LYS A 134 -3.95 -11.20 -15.82
C LYS A 134 -3.16 -10.29 -14.88
N ALA A 135 -3.86 -9.40 -14.22
CA ALA A 135 -3.24 -8.36 -13.42
C ALA A 135 -3.84 -8.24 -12.00
N SER A 136 -3.11 -7.58 -11.12
CA SER A 136 -3.52 -7.37 -9.73
C SER A 136 -3.21 -5.95 -9.26
N VAL A 137 -4.20 -5.29 -8.67
CA VAL A 137 -4.02 -4.03 -7.94
C VAL A 137 -4.20 -4.30 -6.44
N ILE A 138 -3.26 -3.82 -5.64
CA ILE A 138 -3.24 -3.98 -4.19
C ILE A 138 -3.13 -2.59 -3.56
N VAL A 139 -4.11 -2.21 -2.75
CA VAL A 139 -4.11 -0.92 -2.08
C VAL A 139 -3.93 -1.12 -0.57
N ILE A 140 -2.96 -0.44 0.02
CA ILE A 140 -2.79 -0.45 1.48
C ILE A 140 -3.78 0.53 2.10
N SER A 141 -4.86 -0.03 2.67
CA SER A 141 -5.82 0.71 3.49
C SER A 141 -5.35 0.75 4.96
N SER A 142 -6.19 0.37 5.90
CA SER A 142 -5.92 0.32 7.34
C SER A 142 -7.05 -0.43 8.04
N MET A 143 -6.84 -0.95 9.25
CA MET A 143 -7.91 -1.34 10.15
C MET A 143 -8.92 -0.18 10.37
N TYR A 144 -8.45 1.08 10.32
CA TYR A 144 -9.29 2.27 10.39
C TYR A 144 -10.03 2.61 9.09
N GLY A 145 -9.90 1.78 8.07
CA GLY A 145 -10.80 1.73 6.92
C GLY A 145 -11.99 0.76 7.13
N LEU A 146 -11.95 -0.03 8.20
CA LEU A 146 -12.99 -1.00 8.57
C LEU A 146 -13.79 -0.54 9.80
N VAL A 147 -13.13 0.17 10.72
CA VAL A 147 -13.73 0.66 11.98
C VAL A 147 -13.33 2.11 12.25
N GLY A 148 -14.10 2.79 13.10
CA GLY A 148 -13.80 4.15 13.53
C GLY A 148 -12.68 4.21 14.58
N GLN A 149 -12.04 5.38 14.68
CA GLN A 149 -11.04 5.68 15.72
C GLN A 149 -11.20 7.12 16.19
N LYS A 150 -11.17 7.31 17.50
CA LYS A 150 -11.18 8.65 18.12
C LYS A 150 -10.03 9.50 17.57
N GLU A 151 -10.31 10.77 17.28
CA GLU A 151 -9.33 11.74 16.78
C GLU A 151 -8.75 11.42 15.39
N ARG A 152 -9.41 10.59 14.58
CA ARG A 152 -8.93 10.13 13.27
C ARG A 152 -9.95 10.32 12.15
N ALA A 153 -10.86 11.32 12.27
CA ALA A 153 -11.98 11.48 11.33
C ALA A 153 -11.53 11.51 9.86
N GLY A 154 -10.57 12.36 9.48
CA GLY A 154 -10.06 12.45 8.11
C GLY A 154 -9.37 11.17 7.65
N TYR A 155 -8.59 10.54 8.53
CA TYR A 155 -7.90 9.28 8.20
C TYR A 155 -8.88 8.12 8.03
N CYS A 156 -9.84 7.96 8.95
CA CYS A 156 -10.90 6.96 8.81
C CYS A 156 -11.71 7.19 7.53
N ALA A 157 -12.13 8.42 7.26
CA ALA A 157 -12.88 8.76 6.05
C ALA A 157 -12.10 8.39 4.77
N GLY A 158 -10.82 8.78 4.69
CA GLY A 158 -9.95 8.45 3.55
C GLY A 158 -9.77 6.95 3.38
N LYS A 159 -9.52 6.20 4.48
CA LYS A 159 -9.26 4.75 4.41
C LYS A 159 -10.55 3.93 4.16
N HIS A 160 -11.71 4.37 4.63
CA HIS A 160 -13.01 3.81 4.21
C HIS A 160 -13.28 4.11 2.73
N GLY A 161 -12.98 5.33 2.28
CA GLY A 161 -13.09 5.72 0.87
C GLY A 161 -12.23 4.84 -0.04
N VAL A 162 -11.01 4.50 0.38
CA VAL A 162 -10.15 3.53 -0.35
C VAL A 162 -10.85 2.19 -0.51
N ILE A 163 -11.51 1.66 0.51
CA ILE A 163 -12.23 0.38 0.43
C ILE A 163 -13.41 0.48 -0.54
N GLY A 164 -14.16 1.61 -0.51
CA GLY A 164 -15.22 1.88 -1.47
C GLY A 164 -14.69 1.92 -2.92
N LEU A 165 -13.57 2.61 -3.13
CA LEU A 165 -12.90 2.70 -4.43
C LEU A 165 -12.43 1.31 -4.93
N VAL A 166 -11.83 0.50 -4.05
CA VAL A 166 -11.39 -0.88 -4.37
C VAL A 166 -12.55 -1.75 -4.81
N LYS A 167 -13.70 -1.68 -4.12
CA LYS A 167 -14.91 -2.45 -4.49
C LYS A 167 -15.45 -2.04 -5.85
N SER A 168 -15.56 -0.74 -6.12
CA SER A 168 -16.02 -0.23 -7.42
C SER A 168 -15.06 -0.61 -8.54
N ALA A 169 -13.77 -0.35 -8.37
CA ALA A 169 -12.76 -0.69 -9.36
C ALA A 169 -12.69 -2.22 -9.63
N ALA A 170 -12.90 -3.04 -8.60
CA ALA A 170 -12.95 -4.49 -8.78
C ALA A 170 -14.06 -4.92 -9.76
N LEU A 171 -15.22 -4.24 -9.72
CA LEU A 171 -16.32 -4.50 -10.65
C LEU A 171 -15.99 -4.01 -12.08
N ASP A 172 -15.38 -2.83 -12.21
CA ASP A 172 -15.01 -2.26 -13.50
C ASP A 172 -13.94 -3.09 -14.24
N PHE A 173 -13.10 -3.80 -13.50
CA PHE A 173 -11.95 -4.53 -14.02
C PHE A 173 -12.15 -6.05 -14.11
N ALA A 174 -13.16 -6.62 -13.44
CA ALA A 174 -13.30 -8.07 -13.26
C ALA A 174 -13.37 -8.86 -14.57
N ASP A 175 -14.20 -8.42 -15.52
CA ASP A 175 -14.38 -9.03 -16.84
C ASP A 175 -13.15 -8.87 -17.76
N LYS A 176 -12.17 -8.09 -17.35
CA LYS A 176 -10.93 -7.79 -18.08
C LYS A 176 -9.72 -8.51 -17.49
N GLY A 177 -9.94 -9.40 -16.51
CA GLY A 177 -8.87 -10.19 -15.89
C GLY A 177 -7.99 -9.42 -14.89
N VAL A 178 -8.43 -8.26 -14.42
CA VAL A 178 -7.72 -7.47 -13.40
C VAL A 178 -8.44 -7.59 -12.07
N ARG A 179 -7.71 -7.97 -11.02
CA ARG A 179 -8.23 -8.05 -9.65
C ARG A 179 -7.81 -6.82 -8.85
N VAL A 180 -8.68 -6.33 -7.98
CA VAL A 180 -8.41 -5.16 -7.14
C VAL A 180 -8.77 -5.49 -5.70
N ASN A 181 -7.80 -5.43 -4.78
CA ASN A 181 -8.01 -5.73 -3.37
C ASN A 181 -7.32 -4.72 -2.46
N ALA A 182 -7.78 -4.61 -1.22
CA ALA A 182 -7.13 -3.84 -0.18
C ALA A 182 -6.54 -4.76 0.91
N ILE A 183 -5.35 -4.41 1.41
CA ILE A 183 -4.81 -4.90 2.67
C ILE A 183 -5.13 -3.85 3.73
N CYS A 184 -5.66 -4.28 4.87
CA CYS A 184 -6.04 -3.42 6.00
C CYS A 184 -5.17 -3.77 7.22
N PRO A 185 -3.95 -3.20 7.33
CA PRO A 185 -3.06 -3.47 8.45
C PRO A 185 -3.60 -2.93 9.77
N GLY A 186 -3.31 -3.64 10.86
CA GLY A 186 -3.34 -3.10 12.21
C GLY A 186 -2.16 -2.17 12.48
N PHE A 187 -1.76 -2.07 13.75
CA PHE A 187 -0.51 -1.40 14.10
C PHE A 187 0.67 -2.26 13.64
N VAL A 188 1.45 -1.74 12.69
CA VAL A 188 2.68 -2.39 12.18
C VAL A 188 3.89 -1.60 12.70
N GLU A 189 4.86 -2.29 13.26
CA GLU A 189 6.08 -1.69 13.83
C GLU A 189 7.06 -1.26 12.72
N THR A 190 6.69 -0.22 11.97
CA THR A 190 7.57 0.42 10.97
C THR A 190 8.51 1.41 11.64
N ASP A 191 9.65 1.70 11.01
CA ASP A 191 10.59 2.73 11.50
C ASP A 191 9.90 4.07 11.73
N LEU A 192 9.01 4.48 10.82
CA LEU A 192 8.24 5.72 10.96
C LEU A 192 7.33 5.67 12.20
N ALA A 193 6.62 4.56 12.43
CA ALA A 193 5.75 4.40 13.59
C ALA A 193 6.58 4.47 14.90
N LEU A 194 7.73 3.79 14.92
CA LEU A 194 8.64 3.80 16.08
C LEU A 194 9.29 5.16 16.31
N GLN A 195 9.65 5.90 15.24
CA GLN A 195 10.15 7.27 15.34
C GLN A 195 9.12 8.23 15.92
N VAL A 196 7.86 8.12 15.52
CA VAL A 196 6.77 8.94 16.10
C VAL A 196 6.58 8.61 17.59
N LEU A 197 6.64 7.33 17.95
CA LEU A 197 6.51 6.92 19.36
C LEU A 197 7.63 7.47 20.25
N LYS A 198 8.85 7.64 19.74
CA LYS A 198 9.96 8.23 20.50
C LYS A 198 9.72 9.68 20.93
N GLN A 199 8.71 10.36 20.38
CA GLN A 199 8.33 11.73 20.76
C GLN A 199 7.28 11.76 21.90
N GLU A 200 6.74 10.60 22.30
CA GLU A 200 5.81 10.50 23.43
C GLU A 200 6.55 10.60 24.77
N ALA A 201 5.84 11.01 25.82
CA ALA A 201 6.42 11.15 27.16
C ALA A 201 6.91 9.81 27.75
N ASP A 202 6.21 8.71 27.41
CA ASP A 202 6.59 7.34 27.74
C ASP A 202 6.41 6.45 26.48
N PRO A 203 7.45 6.35 25.64
CA PRO A 203 7.40 5.58 24.40
C PRO A 203 7.10 4.09 24.59
N GLU A 204 7.63 3.49 25.66
CA GLU A 204 7.43 2.06 25.93
C GLU A 204 6.00 1.75 26.35
N ALA A 205 5.43 2.53 27.26
CA ALA A 205 4.04 2.36 27.68
C ALA A 205 3.08 2.56 26.50
N VAL A 206 3.34 3.55 25.62
CA VAL A 206 2.52 3.79 24.44
C VAL A 206 2.66 2.65 23.42
N LEU A 207 3.87 2.13 23.21
CA LEU A 207 4.11 0.98 22.33
C LEU A 207 3.37 -0.27 22.84
N GLU A 208 3.48 -0.57 24.12
CA GLU A 208 2.81 -1.71 24.73
C GLU A 208 1.28 -1.56 24.68
N ALA A 209 0.73 -0.37 24.90
CA ALA A 209 -0.68 -0.10 24.74
C ALA A 209 -1.15 -0.34 23.30
N LYS A 210 -0.35 0.05 22.28
CA LYS A 210 -0.61 -0.23 20.87
C LYS A 210 -0.59 -1.73 20.55
N ARG A 211 0.31 -2.49 21.15
CA ARG A 211 0.36 -3.94 21.00
C ARG A 211 -0.86 -4.61 21.60
N ARG A 212 -1.24 -4.24 22.83
CA ARG A 212 -2.37 -4.78 23.58
C ARG A 212 -3.74 -4.41 23.04
N MET A 213 -3.85 -3.39 22.18
CA MET A 213 -5.12 -3.08 21.55
C MET A 213 -5.61 -4.17 20.59
N HIS A 214 -4.71 -5.03 20.12
CA HIS A 214 -5.03 -6.17 19.27
C HIS A 214 -5.32 -7.44 20.11
N PRO A 215 -6.33 -8.26 19.77
CA PRO A 215 -6.53 -9.56 20.39
C PRO A 215 -5.28 -10.46 20.34
N ILE A 216 -4.53 -10.46 19.25
CA ILE A 216 -3.17 -10.98 19.21
C ILE A 216 -2.24 -9.88 19.71
N PRO A 217 -1.74 -9.91 21.00
CA PRO A 217 -1.18 -8.74 21.68
C PRO A 217 0.24 -8.42 21.25
N ARG A 218 0.41 -8.06 19.97
CA ARG A 218 1.67 -7.60 19.36
C ARG A 218 1.41 -6.67 18.19
N GLY A 219 2.42 -5.96 17.74
CA GLY A 219 2.40 -5.31 16.44
C GLY A 219 2.44 -6.30 15.28
N GLY A 220 1.88 -5.94 14.16
CA GLY A 220 2.06 -6.65 12.89
C GLY A 220 3.51 -6.52 12.42
N LYS A 221 4.02 -7.57 11.78
CA LYS A 221 5.35 -7.58 11.17
C LYS A 221 5.25 -7.13 9.70
N LEU A 222 6.31 -6.51 9.20
CA LEU A 222 6.39 -6.09 7.81
C LEU A 222 6.31 -7.29 6.84
N GLU A 223 6.89 -8.42 7.23
CA GLU A 223 6.85 -9.66 6.45
C GLU A 223 5.43 -10.20 6.26
N GLU A 224 4.55 -10.03 7.26
CA GLU A 224 3.15 -10.45 7.15
C GLU A 224 2.39 -9.65 6.08
N MET A 225 2.72 -8.37 5.94
CA MET A 225 2.18 -7.51 4.87
C MET A 225 2.73 -7.93 3.50
N GLY A 226 4.04 -8.21 3.44
CA GLY A 226 4.73 -8.67 2.23
C GLY A 226 4.16 -9.99 1.71
N GLU A 227 3.96 -10.99 2.57
CA GLU A 227 3.40 -12.29 2.18
C GLU A 227 1.97 -12.19 1.65
N MET A 228 1.14 -11.34 2.25
CA MET A 228 -0.21 -11.08 1.71
C MET A 228 -0.16 -10.39 0.36
N ALA A 229 0.75 -9.43 0.18
CA ALA A 229 0.92 -8.76 -1.11
C ALA A 229 1.38 -9.74 -2.20
N VAL A 230 2.30 -10.65 -1.89
CA VAL A 230 2.71 -11.74 -2.80
C VAL A 230 1.54 -12.66 -3.14
N TYR A 231 0.75 -13.09 -2.14
CA TYR A 231 -0.44 -13.90 -2.39
C TYR A 231 -1.40 -13.20 -3.35
N LEU A 232 -1.74 -11.95 -3.07
CA LEU A 232 -2.67 -11.17 -3.91
C LEU A 232 -2.14 -10.87 -5.31
N ALA A 233 -0.82 -10.75 -5.49
CA ALA A 233 -0.18 -10.57 -6.79
C ALA A 233 -0.13 -11.88 -7.59
N SER A 234 -0.12 -13.04 -6.93
CA SER A 234 0.02 -14.35 -7.55
C SER A 234 -1.28 -14.88 -8.16
N ASP A 235 -1.16 -15.89 -9.01
CA ASP A 235 -2.29 -16.61 -9.59
C ASP A 235 -3.06 -17.47 -8.56
N LEU A 236 -2.50 -17.67 -7.35
CA LEU A 236 -3.20 -18.34 -6.24
C LEU A 236 -4.42 -17.54 -5.75
N ALA A 237 -4.42 -16.22 -5.96
CA ALA A 237 -5.52 -15.32 -5.63
C ALA A 237 -6.48 -15.08 -6.82
N ALA A 238 -6.51 -15.94 -7.83
CA ALA A 238 -7.27 -15.74 -9.08
C ALA A 238 -8.78 -15.48 -8.87
N PHE A 239 -9.37 -15.95 -7.76
CA PHE A 239 -10.78 -15.75 -7.43
C PHE A 239 -11.00 -14.75 -6.27
N VAL A 240 -9.99 -13.91 -5.98
CA VAL A 240 -10.05 -12.90 -4.91
C VAL A 240 -10.03 -11.50 -5.54
N THR A 241 -11.16 -10.80 -5.53
CA THR A 241 -11.28 -9.41 -5.97
C THR A 241 -12.31 -8.66 -5.14
N GLY A 242 -12.18 -7.34 -5.01
CA GLY A 242 -13.05 -6.46 -4.24
C GLY A 242 -12.95 -6.61 -2.72
N GLN A 243 -11.94 -7.33 -2.21
CA GLN A 243 -11.82 -7.63 -0.79
C GLN A 243 -11.01 -6.58 -0.03
N ALA A 244 -11.41 -6.34 1.23
CA ALA A 244 -10.67 -5.59 2.22
C ALA A 244 -10.17 -6.57 3.29
N ILE A 245 -8.92 -7.00 3.16
CA ILE A 245 -8.37 -8.09 3.96
C ILE A 245 -7.68 -7.52 5.20
N ALA A 246 -8.26 -7.76 6.38
CA ALA A 246 -7.67 -7.34 7.65
C ALA A 246 -6.44 -8.20 7.99
N ILE A 247 -5.32 -7.52 8.29
CA ILE A 247 -4.13 -8.11 8.91
C ILE A 247 -3.85 -7.28 10.16
N ASP A 248 -4.70 -7.41 11.14
CA ASP A 248 -4.80 -6.49 12.27
C ASP A 248 -4.85 -7.19 13.64
N GLY A 249 -4.46 -8.46 13.70
CA GLY A 249 -4.47 -9.24 14.93
C GLY A 249 -5.84 -9.38 15.57
N GLY A 250 -6.92 -9.26 14.78
CA GLY A 250 -8.31 -9.37 15.24
C GLY A 250 -8.90 -8.05 15.75
N TYR A 251 -8.24 -6.91 15.56
CA TYR A 251 -8.72 -5.62 16.05
C TYR A 251 -10.12 -5.25 15.54
N SER A 252 -10.38 -5.47 14.25
CA SER A 252 -11.64 -5.10 13.60
C SER A 252 -12.76 -6.12 13.72
N THR A 253 -12.58 -7.20 14.50
CA THR A 253 -13.62 -8.23 14.70
C THR A 253 -14.65 -7.88 15.78
N ARG A 254 -14.52 -6.74 16.43
CA ARG A 254 -15.36 -6.25 17.55
C ARG A 254 -15.92 -4.85 17.28
#